data_0bf9bed1933142670dc2786a0f0e523c
#
_entry.id   0bf9bed1933142670dc2786a0f0e523c
#
_cell.length_a   1.000
_cell.length_b   1.000
_cell.length_c   1.000
_cell.angle_alpha   90.00
_cell.angle_beta   90.00
_cell.angle_gamma   90.00
#
_symmetry.space_group_name_H-M   'P 1'
#
loop_
_entity.id
_entity.type
_entity.pdbx_description
1 polymer ?
#
loop_
_entity_poly.entity_id
_entity_poly.type
_entity_poly.pdbx_seq_one_letter_code
_entity_poly.pdbx_strand_id
1 'polypeptide(L)'
;MPYSVYVELGLGELKRSPITLEFADGSVKKSCGASEDMLMQIDKFYYLMDFIVLDTRPVRYSSTEILIILGRPILATAKANIQSDTGVLTLYFGDMKAKFNLYPAHGLQSGADHVESIHPAVRAYKND
;
A
#
# COMPACT_ATOMS: atom_id res chain seq x y z
N MET A 1 2.29 -1.70 -7.74
CA MET A 1 1.19 -2.70 -7.85
C MET A 1 1.59 -3.77 -8.85
N PRO A 2 1.46 -5.06 -8.56
CA PRO A 2 1.67 -6.13 -9.52
C PRO A 2 0.66 -6.07 -10.67
N TYR A 3 1.09 -6.44 -11.88
CA TYR A 3 0.22 -6.44 -13.06
C TYR A 3 -0.99 -7.36 -12.91
N SER A 4 -0.82 -8.52 -12.28
CA SER A 4 -1.92 -9.45 -12.00
C SER A 4 -3.02 -8.81 -11.12
N VAL A 5 -2.63 -8.06 -10.11
CA VAL A 5 -3.58 -7.31 -9.25
C VAL A 5 -4.29 -6.22 -10.04
N TYR A 6 -3.55 -5.50 -10.90
CA TYR A 6 -4.13 -4.50 -11.78
C TYR A 6 -5.22 -5.08 -12.70
N VAL A 7 -4.98 -6.24 -13.29
CA VAL A 7 -5.94 -6.94 -14.14
C VAL A 7 -7.15 -7.42 -13.35
N GLU A 8 -6.92 -8.03 -12.18
CA GLU A 8 -7.99 -8.54 -11.30
C GLU A 8 -8.93 -7.42 -10.84
N LEU A 9 -8.39 -6.26 -10.53
CA LEU A 9 -9.17 -5.09 -10.11
C LEU A 9 -9.89 -4.38 -11.27
N GLY A 10 -9.61 -4.73 -12.51
CA GLY A 10 -10.27 -4.15 -13.68
C GLY A 10 -10.06 -2.64 -13.83
N LEU A 11 -8.87 -2.16 -13.56
CA LEU A 11 -8.56 -0.73 -13.43
C LEU A 11 -8.45 0.05 -14.76
N GLY A 12 -8.85 -0.55 -15.88
CA GLY A 12 -8.91 0.11 -17.17
C GLY A 12 -7.59 0.08 -17.92
N GLU A 13 -7.28 1.14 -18.65
CA GLU A 13 -6.11 1.21 -19.52
C GLU A 13 -4.87 1.75 -18.77
N LEU A 14 -3.72 1.09 -18.99
CA LEU A 14 -2.44 1.58 -18.50
C LEU A 14 -1.92 2.68 -19.42
N LYS A 15 -1.54 3.80 -18.82
CA LYS A 15 -0.78 4.84 -19.50
C LYS A 15 0.69 4.46 -19.59
N ARG A 16 1.31 4.80 -20.71
CA ARG A 16 2.74 4.59 -20.88
C ARG A 16 3.54 5.36 -19.82
N SER A 17 4.44 4.67 -19.15
CA SER A 17 5.30 5.29 -18.14
C SER A 17 6.74 4.83 -18.33
N PRO A 18 7.71 5.75 -18.44
CA PRO A 18 9.13 5.41 -18.55
C PRO A 18 9.79 5.10 -17.20
N ILE A 19 9.00 5.07 -16.13
CA ILE A 19 9.52 4.94 -14.77
C ILE A 19 10.16 3.56 -14.55
N THR A 20 11.33 3.59 -13.95
CA THR A 20 12.03 2.41 -13.42
C THR A 20 12.09 2.55 -11.90
N LEU A 21 11.73 1.49 -11.20
CA LEU A 21 11.77 1.45 -9.74
C LEU A 21 12.95 0.64 -9.24
N GLU A 22 13.64 1.18 -8.26
CA GLU A 22 14.66 0.48 -7.49
C GLU A 22 14.07 0.12 -6.11
N PHE A 23 14.17 -1.15 -5.75
CA PHE A 23 13.71 -1.66 -4.47
C PHE A 23 14.82 -1.61 -3.41
N ALA A 24 14.44 -1.80 -2.14
CA ALA A 24 15.36 -1.77 -1.01
C ALA A 24 16.47 -2.84 -1.08
N ASP A 25 16.24 -3.95 -1.77
CA ASP A 25 17.22 -5.01 -2.03
C ASP A 25 18.20 -4.68 -3.19
N GLY A 26 18.06 -3.50 -3.80
CA GLY A 26 18.84 -3.05 -4.95
C GLY A 26 18.35 -3.59 -6.30
N SER A 27 17.32 -4.42 -6.33
CA SER A 27 16.72 -4.87 -7.58
C SER A 27 16.03 -3.71 -8.31
N VAL A 28 16.06 -3.75 -9.65
CA VAL A 28 15.50 -2.72 -10.51
C VAL A 28 14.43 -3.34 -11.40
N LYS A 29 13.25 -2.71 -11.45
CA LYS A 29 12.14 -3.12 -12.29
C LYS A 29 11.63 -1.97 -13.15
N LYS A 30 11.47 -2.24 -14.43
CA LYS A 30 10.82 -1.31 -15.37
C LYS A 30 9.30 -1.43 -15.23
N SER A 31 8.60 -0.29 -15.27
CA SER A 31 7.14 -0.30 -15.20
C SER A 31 6.49 -0.88 -16.45
N CYS A 32 5.35 -1.56 -16.26
CA CYS A 32 4.42 -1.89 -17.35
C CYS A 32 3.63 -0.66 -17.81
N GLY A 33 3.49 0.32 -16.92
CA GLY A 33 2.73 1.54 -17.13
C GLY A 33 2.28 2.13 -15.82
N ALA A 34 1.49 3.18 -15.91
CA ALA A 34 0.89 3.87 -14.77
C ALA A 34 -0.63 3.88 -14.88
N SER A 35 -1.31 3.70 -13.76
CA SER A 35 -2.74 3.95 -13.61
C SER A 35 -2.91 5.19 -12.76
N GLU A 36 -3.49 6.23 -13.34
CA GLU A 36 -3.63 7.55 -12.71
C GLU A 36 -5.03 7.75 -12.15
N ASP A 37 -5.14 8.65 -11.17
CA ASP A 37 -6.40 9.07 -10.55
C ASP A 37 -7.25 7.90 -10.03
N MET A 38 -6.58 6.91 -9.45
CA MET A 38 -7.26 5.77 -8.84
C MET A 38 -7.80 6.14 -7.47
N LEU A 39 -9.09 5.90 -7.25
CA LEU A 39 -9.68 6.09 -5.94
C LEU A 39 -9.29 4.93 -5.02
N MET A 40 -8.52 5.24 -4.00
CA MET A 40 -8.09 4.27 -3.00
C MET A 40 -8.78 4.53 -1.68
N GLN A 41 -9.28 3.47 -1.07
CA GLN A 41 -9.76 3.52 0.31
C GLN A 41 -8.66 3.01 1.25
N ILE A 42 -8.25 3.87 2.18
CA ILE A 42 -7.33 3.53 3.26
C ILE A 42 -8.09 3.74 4.57
N ASP A 43 -8.34 2.66 5.30
CA ASP A 43 -9.25 2.66 6.45
C ASP A 43 -10.63 3.22 6.04
N LYS A 44 -11.08 4.29 6.64
CA LYS A 44 -12.34 5.00 6.31
C LYS A 44 -12.16 6.18 5.34
N PHE A 45 -10.94 6.42 4.86
CA PHE A 45 -10.61 7.56 4.01
C PHE A 45 -10.45 7.16 2.55
N TYR A 46 -10.84 8.08 1.66
CA TYR A 46 -10.73 7.90 0.21
C TYR A 46 -9.72 8.89 -0.35
N TYR A 47 -8.79 8.40 -1.18
CA TYR A 47 -7.75 9.21 -1.83
C TYR A 47 -7.65 8.88 -3.29
N LEU A 48 -7.34 9.91 -4.08
CA LEU A 48 -6.86 9.73 -5.45
C LEU A 48 -5.36 9.50 -5.42
N MET A 49 -4.92 8.41 -6.02
CA MET A 49 -3.52 8.03 -6.12
C MET A 49 -3.19 7.53 -7.51
N ASP A 50 -1.93 7.72 -7.89
CA ASP A 50 -1.36 7.12 -9.07
C ASP A 50 -0.59 5.86 -8.70
N PHE A 51 -0.73 4.82 -9.50
CA PHE A 51 -0.04 3.56 -9.31
C PHE A 51 0.91 3.27 -10.45
N ILE A 52 2.13 2.91 -10.10
CA ILE A 52 3.05 2.26 -11.03
C ILE A 52 2.77 0.76 -11.01
N VAL A 53 2.53 0.20 -12.19
CA VAL A 53 2.24 -1.22 -12.37
C VAL A 53 3.51 -1.92 -12.83
N LEU A 54 3.83 -3.02 -12.18
CA LEU A 54 5.07 -3.78 -12.40
C LEU A 54 4.76 -5.23 -12.77
N ASP A 55 5.55 -5.78 -13.67
CA ASP A 55 5.55 -7.22 -13.93
C ASP A 55 6.29 -7.96 -12.82
N THR A 56 5.62 -8.05 -11.68
CA THR A 56 6.09 -8.77 -10.49
C THR A 56 5.00 -9.71 -10.01
N ARG A 57 5.42 -10.80 -9.37
CA ARG A 57 4.47 -11.67 -8.69
C ARG A 57 4.11 -11.05 -7.33
N PRO A 58 2.85 -11.15 -6.90
CA PRO A 58 2.48 -10.79 -5.54
C PRO A 58 3.33 -11.57 -4.54
N VAL A 59 3.89 -10.88 -3.57
CA VAL A 59 4.63 -11.55 -2.49
C VAL A 59 3.64 -12.04 -1.45
N ARG A 60 3.68 -13.33 -1.17
CA ARG A 60 2.92 -13.92 -0.07
C ARG A 60 3.75 -13.87 1.19
N TYR A 61 3.23 -13.20 2.18
CA TYR A 61 3.80 -13.23 3.52
C TYR A 61 2.87 -14.04 4.43
N SER A 62 3.26 -15.27 4.74
CA SER A 62 2.39 -16.22 5.45
C SER A 62 1.12 -16.52 4.63
N SER A 63 -0.06 -16.23 5.16
CA SER A 63 -1.36 -16.39 4.48
C SER A 63 -1.87 -15.13 3.76
N THR A 64 -1.11 -14.04 3.82
CA THR A 64 -1.54 -12.72 3.28
C THR A 64 -0.72 -12.35 2.05
N GLU A 65 -1.38 -12.01 0.97
CA GLU A 65 -0.74 -11.45 -0.22
C GLU A 65 -0.49 -9.95 -0.04
N ILE A 66 0.74 -9.52 -0.36
CA ILE A 66 1.06 -8.10 -0.45
C ILE A 66 0.69 -7.63 -1.85
N LEU A 67 -0.40 -6.89 -1.94
CA LEU A 67 -0.96 -6.44 -3.20
C LEU A 67 -0.41 -5.09 -3.65
N ILE A 68 -0.06 -4.22 -2.70
CA ILE A 68 0.35 -2.84 -2.96
C ILE A 68 1.49 -2.47 -2.04
N ILE A 69 2.49 -1.79 -2.60
CA ILE A 69 3.60 -1.22 -1.84
C ILE A 69 3.44 0.30 -1.84
N LEU A 70 3.40 0.88 -0.65
CA LEU A 70 3.40 2.32 -0.48
C LEU A 70 4.84 2.84 -0.59
N GLY A 71 5.11 3.57 -1.66
CA GLY A 71 6.43 4.13 -1.91
C GLY A 71 6.66 5.48 -1.20
N ARG A 72 7.89 5.97 -1.31
CA ARG A 72 8.31 7.25 -0.70
C ARG A 72 7.43 8.46 -1.10
N PRO A 73 6.94 8.59 -2.35
CA PRO A 73 6.10 9.73 -2.72
C PRO A 73 4.82 9.83 -1.90
N ILE A 74 4.09 8.74 -1.71
CA ILE A 74 2.87 8.76 -0.88
C ILE A 74 3.20 8.96 0.60
N LEU A 75 4.28 8.35 1.10
CA LEU A 75 4.71 8.54 2.48
C LEU A 75 5.07 10.01 2.77
N ALA A 76 5.72 10.68 1.82
CA ALA A 76 6.02 12.11 1.93
C ALA A 76 4.76 12.99 1.89
N THR A 77 3.85 12.72 0.94
CA THR A 77 2.60 13.46 0.79
C THR A 77 1.70 13.31 2.02
N ALA A 78 1.62 12.11 2.57
CA ALA A 78 0.84 11.81 3.77
C ALA A 78 1.59 12.13 5.08
N LYS A 79 2.75 12.78 5.01
CA LYS A 79 3.60 13.11 6.18
C LYS A 79 3.75 11.93 7.13
N ALA A 80 4.10 10.77 6.56
CA ALA A 80 4.19 9.52 7.30
C ALA A 80 5.13 9.63 8.50
N ASN A 81 4.65 9.21 9.64
CA ASN A 81 5.43 9.10 10.88
C ASN A 81 5.46 7.64 11.31
N ILE A 82 6.65 7.09 11.43
CA ILE A 82 6.85 5.70 11.86
C ILE A 82 7.53 5.72 13.22
N GLN A 83 6.83 5.19 14.23
CA GLN A 83 7.40 4.94 15.54
C GLN A 83 7.96 3.52 15.55
N SER A 84 9.26 3.40 15.43
CA SER A 84 9.93 2.10 15.25
C SER A 84 9.91 1.23 16.52
N ASP A 85 9.81 1.82 17.68
CA ASP A 85 9.70 1.12 18.96
C ASP A 85 8.34 0.45 19.17
N THR A 86 7.28 1.13 18.75
CA THR A 86 5.90 0.63 18.89
C THR A 86 5.37 -0.03 17.62
N GLY A 87 6.02 0.20 16.47
CA GLY A 87 5.55 -0.25 15.18
C GLY A 87 4.32 0.49 14.65
N VAL A 88 4.06 1.69 15.14
CA VAL A 88 2.90 2.48 14.69
C VAL A 88 3.29 3.37 13.53
N LEU A 89 2.61 3.20 12.40
CA LEU A 89 2.64 4.11 11.27
C LEU A 89 1.44 5.06 11.36
N THR A 90 1.69 6.36 11.32
CA THR A 90 0.65 7.37 11.21
C THR A 90 0.76 8.08 9.87
N LEU A 91 -0.33 8.12 9.11
CA LEU A 91 -0.48 8.89 7.88
C LEU A 91 -1.43 10.06 8.12
N TYR A 92 -1.07 11.23 7.60
CA TYR A 92 -1.87 12.44 7.71
C TYR A 92 -2.44 12.83 6.35
N PHE A 93 -3.73 13.13 6.34
CA PHE A 93 -4.46 13.50 5.15
C PHE A 93 -5.32 14.73 5.45
N GLY A 94 -4.75 15.91 5.21
CA GLY A 94 -5.36 17.16 5.68
C GLY A 94 -5.48 17.14 7.21
N ASP A 95 -6.67 17.33 7.72
CA ASP A 95 -6.97 17.31 9.17
C ASP A 95 -7.21 15.90 9.74
N MET A 96 -7.19 14.91 8.88
CA MET A 96 -7.44 13.52 9.27
C MET A 96 -6.14 12.74 9.40
N LYS A 97 -6.15 11.75 10.28
CA LYS A 97 -5.03 10.82 10.46
C LYS A 97 -5.51 9.37 10.50
N ALA A 98 -4.73 8.51 9.87
CA ALA A 98 -4.89 7.06 9.94
C ALA A 98 -3.68 6.44 10.66
N LYS A 99 -3.93 5.51 11.57
CA LYS A 99 -2.88 4.78 12.30
C LYS A 99 -2.92 3.31 11.93
N PHE A 100 -1.75 2.74 11.70
CA PHE A 100 -1.57 1.33 11.36
C PHE A 100 -0.52 0.71 12.27
N ASN A 101 -0.74 -0.54 12.67
CA ASN A 101 0.28 -1.31 13.37
C ASN A 101 1.10 -2.10 12.35
N LEU A 102 2.40 -1.82 12.27
CA LEU A 102 3.33 -2.49 11.37
C LEU A 102 3.81 -3.84 11.90
N TYR A 103 3.67 -4.07 13.21
CA TYR A 103 4.03 -5.32 13.83
C TYR A 103 2.77 -6.12 14.17
N PRO A 104 2.28 -6.96 13.25
CA PRO A 104 1.18 -7.85 13.57
C PRO A 104 1.61 -8.74 14.73
N ALA A 105 0.74 -8.92 15.71
CA ALA A 105 1.00 -9.80 16.84
C ALA A 105 1.17 -11.24 16.34
N HIS A 106 2.41 -11.65 16.10
CA HIS A 106 2.76 -13.05 15.99
C HIS A 106 2.69 -13.63 17.40
N GLY A 107 1.59 -14.33 17.67
CA GLY A 107 1.42 -15.35 18.70
C GLY A 107 2.39 -15.34 19.88
N LEU A 108 2.35 -14.32 20.74
CA LEU A 108 2.70 -14.43 22.13
C LEU A 108 1.40 -14.23 22.90
N GLN A 109 0.82 -15.35 23.29
CA GLN A 109 -0.20 -15.37 24.31
C GLN A 109 0.40 -14.85 25.60
N SER A 110 0.11 -13.62 25.95
CA SER A 110 0.04 -13.19 27.34
C SER A 110 -0.77 -11.91 27.44
N GLY A 111 -1.96 -12.05 27.97
CA GLY A 111 -2.63 -11.11 28.82
C GLY A 111 -2.91 -9.71 28.28
N ALA A 112 -4.19 -9.45 27.98
CA ALA A 112 -4.85 -8.16 28.06
C ALA A 112 -4.21 -7.00 27.26
N ASP A 113 -4.62 -6.86 26.04
CA ASP A 113 -5.21 -5.65 25.47
C ASP A 113 -5.52 -5.96 24.01
N HIS A 114 -6.79 -5.87 23.66
CA HIS A 114 -7.28 -6.04 22.30
C HIS A 114 -6.71 -4.92 21.42
N VAL A 115 -5.51 -5.12 20.89
CA VAL A 115 -5.07 -4.40 19.70
C VAL A 115 -5.61 -5.22 18.55
N GLU A 116 -6.76 -4.81 18.06
CA GLU A 116 -7.29 -5.26 16.79
C GLU A 116 -6.17 -5.07 15.75
N SER A 117 -5.64 -6.15 15.21
CA SER A 117 -4.72 -6.08 14.08
C SER A 117 -5.55 -5.59 12.89
N ILE A 118 -5.58 -4.29 12.72
CA ILE A 118 -6.23 -3.67 11.57
C ILE A 118 -5.32 -3.98 10.38
N HIS A 119 -5.66 -5.04 9.64
CA HIS A 119 -5.23 -5.14 8.27
C HIS A 119 -5.95 -4.00 7.53
N PRO A 120 -5.24 -2.95 7.10
CA PRO A 120 -5.89 -1.91 6.33
C PRO A 120 -6.46 -2.57 5.08
N ALA A 121 -7.78 -2.62 4.99
CA ALA A 121 -8.44 -3.02 3.77
C ALA A 121 -8.18 -1.92 2.74
N VAL A 122 -7.12 -2.09 1.97
CA VAL A 122 -6.81 -1.22 0.85
C VAL A 122 -7.65 -1.71 -0.32
N ARG A 123 -8.59 -0.89 -0.76
CA ARG A 123 -9.42 -1.18 -1.93
C ARG A 123 -9.18 -0.11 -2.99
N ALA A 124 -8.83 -0.55 -4.19
CA ALA A 124 -8.76 0.33 -5.34
C ALA A 124 -10.08 0.27 -6.11
N TYR A 125 -10.61 1.41 -6.46
CA TYR A 125 -11.83 1.55 -7.25
C TYR A 125 -11.51 2.30 -8.54
N LYS A 126 -12.16 1.91 -9.63
CA LYS A 126 -12.13 2.68 -10.86
C LYS A 126 -13.06 3.87 -10.72
N ASN A 127 -12.54 5.06 -10.99
CA ASN A 127 -13.41 6.21 -11.24
C ASN A 127 -14.02 6.06 -12.64
N ASP A 128 -15.30 5.95 -12.67
CA ASP A 128 -16.07 6.07 -13.92
C ASP A 128 -16.16 7.53 -14.35
#